data_ba4ecbbf6fc4f2b9b0c5aabf113e30f2
#
_entry.id   ba4ecbbf6fc4f2b9b0c5aabf113e30f2
#
_cell.length_a   1.000
_cell.length_b   1.000
_cell.length_c   1.000
_cell.angle_alpha   90.00
_cell.angle_beta   90.00
_cell.angle_gamma   90.00
#
_symmetry.space_group_name_H-M   'P 1'
#
loop_
_entity.id
_entity.type
_entity.pdbx_description
1 polymer ?
#
loop_
_entity_poly.entity_id
_entity_poly.type
_entity_poly.pdbx_seq_one_letter_code
_entity_poly.pdbx_strand_id
1 'polypeptide(L)'
;MKNAIIAQHRSVTYFEDAPCYEIGKLVQLHGMRREMLAEQNPERRRQLVEEYHAFMDVLEKKTDAPERIYLWPEGNMPESGAYLENPESRYNHDPEFRPYMYEFLLPEDVEPKGAIVLCAGGDHGDCVIHEAYQSCLDFNRLGYQSFMLLNRTNRMPYTGQECGADDARAIRIIRKNAAKYRISEGCVAFAGFSNGGLTGEECIRYYSGKQKVTDHFSEYRPDELDDLPGAPDAFICVYGPRWAGNEIDYTDVVYPPVFFAVGMEDTALDNLHWTYQDLLKHGIKAEVHTFTGVPHGQAGVHLLGNYEYPNFELWLPLADAFMQRIFRQM
;
A
#
# COMPACT_ATOMS: atom_id res chain seq x y z
N MET A 1 23.17 -7.17 16.09
CA MET A 1 23.04 -6.00 15.20
C MET A 1 21.60 -5.77 14.76
N LYS A 2 20.89 -6.78 14.23
CA LYS A 2 19.49 -6.65 13.78
C LYS A 2 18.56 -6.12 14.88
N ASN A 3 18.66 -6.68 16.08
CA ASN A 3 17.86 -6.28 17.23
C ASN A 3 18.20 -4.88 17.78
N ALA A 4 19.47 -4.45 17.65
CA ALA A 4 19.86 -3.12 18.10
C ALA A 4 19.34 -2.00 17.21
N ILE A 5 19.25 -2.25 15.88
CA ILE A 5 18.65 -1.30 14.94
C ILE A 5 17.14 -1.23 15.14
N ILE A 6 16.51 -2.39 15.32
CA ILE A 6 15.07 -2.51 15.60
C ILE A 6 14.71 -1.75 16.89
N ALA A 7 15.49 -1.92 17.96
CA ALA A 7 15.27 -1.23 19.23
C ALA A 7 15.38 0.31 19.17
N GLN A 8 15.96 0.86 18.10
CA GLN A 8 16.05 2.31 17.90
C GLN A 8 14.81 2.91 17.27
N HIS A 9 13.92 2.10 16.68
CA HIS A 9 12.70 2.55 16.02
C HIS A 9 11.49 2.29 16.90
N ARG A 10 10.82 3.33 17.35
CA ARG A 10 9.62 3.22 18.20
C ARG A 10 8.58 2.27 17.62
N SER A 11 8.25 2.41 16.36
CA SER A 11 7.29 1.55 15.67
C SER A 11 7.75 0.10 15.57
N VAL A 12 9.05 -0.11 15.33
CA VAL A 12 9.63 -1.45 15.23
C VAL A 12 9.65 -2.12 16.61
N THR A 13 10.08 -1.41 17.65
CA THR A 13 10.00 -1.90 19.03
C THR A 13 8.58 -2.26 19.40
N TYR A 14 7.63 -1.40 19.04
CA TYR A 14 6.22 -1.67 19.25
C TYR A 14 5.79 -3.01 18.61
N PHE A 15 6.13 -3.23 17.34
CA PHE A 15 5.74 -4.44 16.64
C PHE A 15 6.49 -5.70 17.11
N GLU A 16 7.70 -5.59 17.63
CA GLU A 16 8.40 -6.72 18.24
C GLU A 16 7.83 -7.09 19.60
N ASP A 17 7.48 -6.09 20.39
CA ASP A 17 6.93 -6.29 21.73
C ASP A 17 5.41 -6.52 21.70
N ALA A 18 4.73 -6.08 20.66
CA ALA A 18 3.29 -6.22 20.54
C ALA A 18 2.89 -7.61 20.05
N PRO A 19 2.07 -8.33 20.81
CA PRO A 19 1.62 -9.68 20.44
C PRO A 19 0.95 -9.75 19.05
N CYS A 20 0.38 -8.64 18.58
CA CYS A 20 -0.31 -8.59 17.31
C CYS A 20 0.58 -8.80 16.09
N TYR A 21 1.82 -8.38 16.17
CA TYR A 21 2.74 -8.43 15.02
C TYR A 21 3.91 -9.38 15.23
N GLU A 22 3.83 -10.25 16.22
CA GLU A 22 4.72 -11.40 16.31
C GLU A 22 4.55 -12.30 15.08
N ILE A 23 5.63 -12.92 14.64
CA ILE A 23 5.63 -13.82 13.48
C ILE A 23 4.52 -14.88 13.59
N GLY A 24 4.33 -15.49 14.77
CA GLY A 24 3.28 -16.49 15.01
C GLY A 24 1.86 -15.93 14.80
N LYS A 25 1.64 -14.65 15.12
CA LYS A 25 0.36 -13.99 14.92
C LYS A 25 0.12 -13.65 13.46
N LEU A 26 1.14 -13.23 12.75
CA LEU A 26 1.05 -13.01 11.30
C LEU A 26 0.81 -14.31 10.54
N VAL A 27 1.43 -15.41 10.95
CA VAL A 27 1.13 -16.76 10.40
C VAL A 27 -0.33 -17.13 10.66
N GLN A 28 -0.85 -16.86 11.86
CA GLN A 28 -2.25 -17.10 12.20
C GLN A 28 -3.18 -16.27 11.31
N LEU A 29 -2.93 -14.97 11.17
CA LEU A 29 -3.69 -14.08 10.29
C LEU A 29 -3.67 -14.58 8.83
N HIS A 30 -2.51 -14.98 8.35
CA HIS A 30 -2.40 -15.53 7.00
C HIS A 30 -3.18 -16.84 6.83
N GLY A 31 -3.19 -17.70 7.85
CA GLY A 31 -4.00 -18.93 7.89
C GLY A 31 -5.50 -18.62 7.83
N MET A 32 -5.98 -17.71 8.66
CA MET A 32 -7.38 -17.25 8.68
C MET A 32 -7.80 -16.67 7.33
N ARG A 33 -6.94 -15.83 6.73
CA ARG A 33 -7.17 -15.27 5.41
C ARG A 33 -7.31 -16.36 4.34
N ARG A 34 -6.43 -17.36 4.33
CA ARG A 34 -6.50 -18.48 3.37
C ARG A 34 -7.80 -19.27 3.52
N GLU A 35 -8.22 -19.54 4.75
CA GLU A 35 -9.49 -20.23 5.03
C GLU A 35 -10.68 -19.42 4.50
N MET A 36 -10.70 -18.12 4.81
CA MET A 36 -11.72 -17.18 4.33
C MET A 36 -11.83 -17.14 2.80
N LEU A 37 -10.69 -17.09 2.10
CA LEU A 37 -10.66 -17.06 0.64
C LEU A 37 -11.07 -18.39 -0.01
N ALA A 38 -10.80 -19.52 0.65
CA ALA A 38 -11.15 -20.85 0.17
C ALA A 38 -12.63 -21.20 0.39
N GLU A 39 -13.30 -20.55 1.35
CA GLU A 39 -14.68 -20.86 1.73
C GLU A 39 -15.65 -20.45 0.62
N GLN A 40 -16.54 -21.40 0.23
CA GLN A 40 -17.53 -21.20 -0.82
C GLN A 40 -18.92 -20.86 -0.27
N ASN A 41 -19.21 -21.20 1.00
CA ASN A 41 -20.48 -20.87 1.63
C ASN A 41 -20.50 -19.39 2.02
N PRO A 42 -21.41 -18.56 1.52
CA PRO A 42 -21.42 -17.12 1.77
C PRO A 42 -21.59 -16.76 3.24
N GLU A 43 -22.43 -17.50 4.00
CA GLU A 43 -22.64 -17.25 5.43
C GLU A 43 -21.39 -17.58 6.23
N ARG A 44 -20.77 -18.74 5.95
CA ARG A 44 -19.54 -19.13 6.65
C ARG A 44 -18.39 -18.19 6.30
N ARG A 45 -18.31 -17.76 5.05
CA ARG A 45 -17.30 -16.76 4.63
C ARG A 45 -17.47 -15.45 5.39
N ARG A 46 -18.71 -14.96 5.55
CA ARG A 46 -18.99 -13.76 6.32
C ARG A 46 -18.51 -13.89 7.78
N GLN A 47 -18.81 -15.03 8.42
CA GLN A 47 -18.32 -15.32 9.77
C GLN A 47 -16.79 -15.31 9.84
N LEU A 48 -16.11 -15.93 8.89
CA LEU A 48 -14.64 -15.95 8.84
C LEU A 48 -14.05 -14.54 8.65
N VAL A 49 -14.69 -13.67 7.88
CA VAL A 49 -14.31 -12.27 7.74
C VAL A 49 -14.45 -11.54 9.08
N GLU A 50 -15.57 -11.71 9.77
CA GLU A 50 -15.80 -11.12 11.10
C GLU A 50 -14.77 -11.63 12.13
N GLU A 51 -14.49 -12.93 12.14
CA GLU A 51 -13.48 -13.56 12.99
C GLU A 51 -12.08 -12.98 12.70
N TYR A 52 -11.72 -12.79 11.43
CA TYR A 52 -10.45 -12.21 11.00
C TYR A 52 -10.31 -10.75 11.50
N HIS A 53 -11.33 -9.92 11.27
CA HIS A 53 -11.33 -8.53 11.74
C HIS A 53 -11.33 -8.45 13.27
N ALA A 54 -12.11 -9.27 13.94
CA ALA A 54 -12.13 -9.33 15.41
C ALA A 54 -10.76 -9.74 15.96
N PHE A 55 -10.06 -10.66 15.31
CA PHE A 55 -8.71 -11.04 15.70
C PHE A 55 -7.73 -9.88 15.51
N MET A 56 -7.79 -9.17 14.37
CA MET A 56 -7.01 -7.96 14.13
C MET A 56 -7.27 -6.91 15.22
N ASP A 57 -8.51 -6.60 15.52
CA ASP A 57 -8.88 -5.61 16.53
C ASP A 57 -8.37 -5.98 17.94
N VAL A 58 -8.44 -7.26 18.31
CA VAL A 58 -7.92 -7.73 19.60
C VAL A 58 -6.41 -7.59 19.67
N LEU A 59 -5.71 -7.90 18.58
CA LEU A 59 -4.27 -7.77 18.50
C LEU A 59 -3.85 -6.31 18.62
N GLU A 60 -4.52 -5.42 17.92
CA GLU A 60 -4.25 -3.98 17.95
C GLU A 60 -4.52 -3.34 19.31
N LYS A 61 -5.48 -3.86 20.07
CA LYS A 61 -5.86 -3.34 21.41
C LYS A 61 -4.98 -3.83 22.56
N LYS A 62 -4.11 -4.81 22.34
CA LYS A 62 -3.39 -5.49 23.42
C LYS A 62 -2.21 -4.74 24.01
N THR A 63 -1.70 -3.72 23.35
CA THR A 63 -0.52 -2.96 23.79
C THR A 63 -0.67 -1.51 23.36
N ASP A 64 0.38 -0.70 23.55
CA ASP A 64 0.46 0.68 23.04
C ASP A 64 0.37 0.73 21.51
N ALA A 65 -0.74 0.22 20.97
CA ALA A 65 -1.00 0.17 19.53
C ALA A 65 -0.82 1.57 18.93
N PRO A 66 -0.16 1.70 17.77
CA PRO A 66 -0.14 2.97 17.06
C PRO A 66 -1.59 3.41 16.82
N GLU A 67 -1.85 4.69 17.01
CA GLU A 67 -3.15 5.22 16.66
C GLU A 67 -3.40 5.07 15.17
N ARG A 68 -4.62 4.68 14.79
CA ARG A 68 -5.05 4.68 13.40
C ARG A 68 -5.18 6.11 12.92
N ILE A 69 -4.50 6.44 11.85
CA ILE A 69 -4.67 7.70 11.13
C ILE A 69 -5.74 7.48 10.09
N TYR A 70 -7.00 7.78 10.42
CA TYR A 70 -8.10 7.67 9.48
C TYR A 70 -7.93 8.66 8.34
N LEU A 71 -8.14 8.21 7.10
CA LEU A 71 -7.94 9.03 5.92
C LEU A 71 -9.04 10.09 5.77
N TRP A 72 -10.26 9.73 6.09
CA TRP A 72 -11.44 10.55 5.89
C TRP A 72 -12.10 10.93 7.20
N PRO A 73 -12.61 12.17 7.32
CA PRO A 73 -13.46 12.54 8.44
C PRO A 73 -14.68 11.63 8.52
N GLU A 74 -15.17 11.40 9.73
CA GLU A 74 -16.39 10.63 9.95
C GLU A 74 -17.58 11.28 9.22
N GLY A 75 -18.33 10.47 8.48
CA GLY A 75 -19.47 10.92 7.68
C GLY A 75 -19.12 11.80 6.48
N ASN A 76 -17.85 11.77 6.04
CA ASN A 76 -17.41 12.48 4.83
C ASN A 76 -16.35 11.69 4.04
N MET A 77 -16.56 10.40 3.86
CA MET A 77 -15.75 9.54 2.99
C MET A 77 -16.38 9.53 1.58
N PRO A 78 -15.59 9.69 0.50
CA PRO A 78 -16.12 9.57 -0.84
C PRO A 78 -16.55 8.13 -1.12
N GLU A 79 -17.80 7.93 -1.50
CA GLU A 79 -18.42 6.61 -1.69
C GLU A 79 -19.24 6.56 -2.99
N SER A 80 -19.14 5.44 -3.68
CA SER A 80 -20.01 5.16 -4.85
C SER A 80 -21.38 4.61 -4.46
N GLY A 81 -21.57 4.18 -3.21
CA GLY A 81 -22.77 3.45 -2.75
C GLY A 81 -22.83 1.98 -3.20
N ALA A 82 -21.86 1.53 -3.99
CA ALA A 82 -21.84 0.18 -4.54
C ALA A 82 -21.73 -0.93 -3.48
N TYR A 83 -21.16 -0.61 -2.30
CA TYR A 83 -21.07 -1.56 -1.20
C TYR A 83 -22.43 -2.11 -0.76
N LEU A 84 -23.46 -1.27 -0.74
CA LEU A 84 -24.82 -1.65 -0.36
C LEU A 84 -25.47 -2.59 -1.39
N GLU A 85 -24.99 -2.59 -2.62
CA GLU A 85 -25.50 -3.41 -3.72
C GLU A 85 -24.83 -4.78 -3.80
N ASN A 86 -23.67 -4.95 -3.19
CA ASN A 86 -22.91 -6.20 -3.20
C ASN A 86 -22.41 -6.62 -1.81
N PRO A 87 -23.31 -7.11 -0.93
CA PRO A 87 -22.95 -7.51 0.43
C PRO A 87 -22.04 -8.76 0.51
N GLU A 88 -21.80 -9.42 -0.62
CA GLU A 88 -20.91 -10.60 -0.70
C GLU A 88 -19.48 -10.25 -1.06
N SER A 89 -19.10 -8.99 -1.00
CA SER A 89 -17.71 -8.57 -1.19
C SER A 89 -16.76 -9.30 -0.24
N ARG A 90 -15.65 -9.77 -0.78
CA ARG A 90 -14.62 -10.45 0.01
C ARG A 90 -13.82 -9.50 0.90
N TYR A 91 -13.82 -8.24 0.57
CA TYR A 91 -13.17 -7.23 1.40
C TYR A 91 -14.12 -6.80 2.49
N ASN A 92 -13.88 -7.16 3.66
CA ASN A 92 -14.71 -7.07 4.84
C ASN A 92 -16.19 -6.70 4.55
N HIS A 93 -17.10 -7.43 5.09
CA HIS A 93 -18.53 -7.13 5.00
C HIS A 93 -18.96 -6.01 5.94
N ASP A 94 -18.01 -5.16 6.33
CA ASP A 94 -18.24 -4.01 7.18
C ASP A 94 -18.51 -2.78 6.29
N PRO A 95 -19.77 -2.35 6.13
CA PRO A 95 -20.12 -1.16 5.37
C PRO A 95 -19.60 0.13 6.02
N GLU A 96 -19.16 0.05 7.28
CA GLU A 96 -18.59 1.16 8.03
C GLU A 96 -17.07 1.19 8.00
N PHE A 97 -16.44 0.32 7.19
CA PHE A 97 -15.00 0.33 7.04
C PHE A 97 -14.51 1.70 6.60
N ARG A 98 -13.62 2.27 7.41
CA ARG A 98 -12.96 3.55 7.14
C ARG A 98 -11.48 3.30 6.89
N PRO A 99 -10.96 3.66 5.71
CA PRO A 99 -9.55 3.52 5.39
C PRO A 99 -8.66 4.28 6.37
N TYR A 100 -7.54 3.68 6.71
CA TYR A 100 -6.59 4.24 7.67
C TYR A 100 -5.16 3.81 7.37
N MET A 101 -4.20 4.48 8.00
CA MET A 101 -2.80 4.08 7.97
C MET A 101 -2.18 4.07 9.36
N TYR A 102 -1.10 3.31 9.51
CA TYR A 102 -0.21 3.35 10.67
C TYR A 102 1.11 3.99 10.30
N GLU A 103 1.67 4.79 11.21
CA GLU A 103 2.99 5.40 11.05
C GLU A 103 4.09 4.57 11.72
N PHE A 104 5.19 4.37 10.99
CA PHE A 104 6.42 3.77 11.46
C PHE A 104 7.52 4.83 11.35
N LEU A 105 7.76 5.52 12.47
CA LEU A 105 8.62 6.69 12.46
C LEU A 105 10.05 6.36 12.86
N LEU A 106 11.00 7.02 12.20
CA LEU A 106 12.40 7.01 12.58
C LEU A 106 12.61 7.74 13.91
N PRO A 107 13.60 7.34 14.71
CA PRO A 107 14.03 8.09 15.89
C PRO A 107 14.30 9.57 15.56
N GLU A 108 14.17 10.44 16.56
CA GLU A 108 14.34 11.89 16.37
C GLU A 108 15.75 12.28 15.93
N ASP A 109 16.75 11.48 16.29
CA ASP A 109 18.16 11.68 15.95
C ASP A 109 18.56 11.13 14.56
N VAL A 110 17.62 10.50 13.85
CA VAL A 110 17.84 9.99 12.48
C VAL A 110 17.17 10.92 11.47
N GLU A 111 17.95 11.47 10.55
CA GLU A 111 17.43 12.30 9.47
C GLU A 111 16.74 11.44 8.40
N PRO A 112 15.46 11.63 8.13
CA PRO A 112 14.75 10.87 7.12
C PRO A 112 15.20 11.22 5.69
N LYS A 113 15.31 10.22 4.83
CA LYS A 113 15.52 10.41 3.37
C LYS A 113 14.26 10.86 2.65
N GLY A 114 13.09 10.69 3.26
CA GLY A 114 11.76 10.95 2.74
C GLY A 114 10.73 10.05 3.41
N ALA A 115 9.54 9.96 2.84
CA ALA A 115 8.47 9.08 3.30
C ALA A 115 8.05 8.08 2.22
N ILE A 116 7.49 6.96 2.66
CA ILE A 116 6.92 5.95 1.77
C ILE A 116 5.60 5.39 2.34
N VAL A 117 4.55 5.40 1.53
CA VAL A 117 3.29 4.71 1.79
C VAL A 117 3.39 3.30 1.24
N LEU A 118 3.00 2.30 2.01
CA LEU A 118 3.06 0.90 1.61
C LEU A 118 1.65 0.31 1.63
N CYS A 119 1.17 -0.10 0.46
CA CYS A 119 -0.15 -0.68 0.24
C CYS A 119 0.00 -2.16 -0.11
N ALA A 120 -0.51 -3.03 0.76
CA ALA A 120 -0.45 -4.48 0.57
C ALA A 120 -1.27 -4.95 -0.62
N GLY A 121 -0.93 -6.14 -1.13
CA GLY A 121 -1.76 -6.90 -2.04
C GLY A 121 -2.91 -7.60 -1.33
N GLY A 122 -3.60 -8.49 -2.04
CA GLY A 122 -4.69 -9.27 -1.47
C GLY A 122 -5.71 -9.78 -2.47
N ASP A 123 -5.30 -10.02 -3.69
CA ASP A 123 -6.15 -10.60 -4.75
C ASP A 123 -7.47 -9.82 -4.93
N HIS A 124 -7.36 -8.48 -4.93
CA HIS A 124 -8.48 -7.54 -5.08
C HIS A 124 -9.57 -7.60 -4.01
N GLY A 125 -9.45 -8.43 -3.00
CA GLY A 125 -10.52 -8.64 -2.06
C GLY A 125 -10.10 -8.63 -0.60
N ASP A 126 -8.82 -8.34 -0.33
CA ASP A 126 -8.27 -8.39 1.02
C ASP A 126 -6.94 -7.63 1.11
N CYS A 127 -6.38 -7.47 2.31
CA CYS A 127 -5.06 -6.91 2.54
C CYS A 127 -4.12 -7.95 3.15
N VAL A 128 -3.03 -8.26 2.44
CA VAL A 128 -1.97 -9.17 2.93
C VAL A 128 -1.01 -8.38 3.80
N ILE A 129 -1.39 -8.16 5.05
CA ILE A 129 -0.72 -7.23 5.98
C ILE A 129 0.79 -7.44 6.06
N HIS A 130 1.29 -8.68 6.03
CA HIS A 130 2.72 -8.94 6.17
C HIS A 130 3.57 -8.32 5.04
N GLU A 131 3.03 -8.16 3.83
CA GLU A 131 3.75 -7.50 2.73
C GLU A 131 4.07 -6.04 3.09
N ALA A 132 3.06 -5.27 3.46
CA ALA A 132 3.24 -3.87 3.82
C ALA A 132 3.97 -3.72 5.16
N TYR A 133 3.63 -4.53 6.17
CA TYR A 133 4.25 -4.47 7.49
C TYR A 133 5.75 -4.71 7.45
N GLN A 134 6.18 -5.83 6.86
CA GLN A 134 7.62 -6.12 6.76
C GLN A 134 8.35 -5.06 5.96
N SER A 135 7.75 -4.60 4.87
CA SER A 135 8.35 -3.55 4.04
C SER A 135 8.44 -2.21 4.78
N CYS A 136 7.49 -1.87 5.67
CA CYS A 136 7.64 -0.71 6.57
C CYS A 136 8.90 -0.82 7.42
N LEU A 137 9.15 -1.99 8.02
CA LEU A 137 10.35 -2.22 8.82
C LEU A 137 11.63 -2.11 7.98
N ASP A 138 11.60 -2.64 6.78
CA ASP A 138 12.75 -2.62 5.88
C ASP A 138 13.07 -1.21 5.38
N PHE A 139 12.06 -0.41 5.00
CA PHE A 139 12.25 0.99 4.62
C PHE A 139 12.65 1.88 5.81
N ASN A 140 12.18 1.60 7.02
CA ASN A 140 12.72 2.25 8.20
C ASN A 140 14.23 1.98 8.34
N ARG A 141 14.68 0.74 8.19
CA ARG A 141 16.13 0.41 8.23
C ARG A 141 16.91 1.12 7.13
N LEU A 142 16.27 1.40 6.00
CA LEU A 142 16.84 2.17 4.90
C LEU A 142 16.80 3.69 5.13
N GLY A 143 16.11 4.17 6.18
CA GLY A 143 16.09 5.58 6.59
C GLY A 143 14.89 6.37 6.06
N TYR A 144 13.74 5.73 5.85
CA TYR A 144 12.48 6.38 5.44
C TYR A 144 11.47 6.40 6.59
N GLN A 145 10.68 7.46 6.68
CA GLN A 145 9.41 7.42 7.39
C GLN A 145 8.47 6.51 6.61
N SER A 146 7.94 5.46 7.24
CA SER A 146 7.12 4.47 6.54
C SER A 146 5.69 4.48 7.07
N PHE A 147 4.73 4.24 6.18
CA PHE A 147 3.31 4.26 6.50
C PHE A 147 2.63 3.03 5.89
N MET A 148 2.05 2.19 6.72
CA MET A 148 1.26 1.04 6.28
C MET A 148 -0.18 1.49 6.04
N LEU A 149 -0.62 1.41 4.80
CA LEU A 149 -1.96 1.81 4.38
C LEU A 149 -2.90 0.61 4.30
N LEU A 150 -4.08 0.77 4.88
CA LEU A 150 -5.24 -0.10 4.67
C LEU A 150 -6.31 0.73 3.96
N ASN A 151 -6.33 0.63 2.64
CA ASN A 151 -7.26 1.30 1.77
C ASN A 151 -8.44 0.40 1.37
N ARG A 152 -9.44 0.95 0.69
CA ARG A 152 -10.43 0.16 -0.02
C ARG A 152 -9.78 -0.49 -1.24
N THR A 153 -10.22 -1.67 -1.62
CA THR A 153 -9.68 -2.36 -2.81
C THR A 153 -10.33 -1.82 -4.09
N ASN A 154 -9.74 -2.12 -5.24
CA ASN A 154 -10.28 -1.75 -6.54
C ASN A 154 -11.30 -2.75 -7.11
N ARG A 155 -11.87 -3.61 -6.27
CA ARG A 155 -12.83 -4.64 -6.66
C ARG A 155 -14.19 -4.39 -6.02
N MET A 156 -15.25 -4.78 -6.74
CA MET A 156 -16.60 -4.73 -6.20
C MET A 156 -16.69 -5.13 -4.72
N PRO A 157 -17.37 -4.36 -3.89
CA PRO A 157 -18.21 -3.20 -4.22
C PRO A 157 -17.45 -1.90 -4.48
N TYR A 158 -16.17 -1.83 -4.25
CA TYR A 158 -15.37 -0.62 -4.43
C TYR A 158 -14.93 -0.46 -5.90
N THR A 159 -14.60 0.77 -6.25
CA THR A 159 -14.17 1.15 -7.59
C THR A 159 -12.70 1.61 -7.57
N GLY A 160 -12.10 1.74 -8.76
CA GLY A 160 -10.77 2.33 -8.90
C GLY A 160 -10.71 3.77 -8.41
N GLN A 161 -11.79 4.54 -8.56
CA GLN A 161 -11.87 5.90 -8.06
C GLN A 161 -11.84 5.96 -6.52
N GLU A 162 -12.48 5.03 -5.83
CA GLU A 162 -12.47 4.97 -4.36
C GLU A 162 -11.11 4.59 -3.80
N CYS A 163 -10.50 3.52 -4.31
CA CYS A 163 -9.19 3.10 -3.84
C CYS A 163 -8.10 4.13 -4.19
N GLY A 164 -8.14 4.69 -5.40
CA GLY A 164 -7.21 5.76 -5.80
C GLY A 164 -7.38 7.03 -4.96
N ALA A 165 -8.62 7.36 -4.53
CA ALA A 165 -8.86 8.48 -3.62
C ALA A 165 -8.24 8.24 -2.24
N ASP A 166 -8.33 7.00 -1.72
CA ASP A 166 -7.71 6.62 -0.45
C ASP A 166 -6.18 6.77 -0.51
N ASP A 167 -5.56 6.26 -1.57
CA ASP A 167 -4.11 6.33 -1.77
C ASP A 167 -3.65 7.79 -1.90
N ALA A 168 -4.36 8.61 -2.70
CA ALA A 168 -4.09 10.02 -2.83
C ALA A 168 -4.27 10.78 -1.49
N ARG A 169 -5.28 10.40 -0.71
CA ARG A 169 -5.54 11.00 0.60
C ARG A 169 -4.43 10.70 1.60
N ALA A 170 -3.91 9.47 1.61
CA ALA A 170 -2.78 9.07 2.44
C ALA A 170 -1.53 9.93 2.12
N ILE A 171 -1.22 10.10 0.83
CA ILE A 171 -0.11 10.95 0.37
C ILE A 171 -0.31 12.41 0.82
N ARG A 172 -1.51 12.96 0.66
CA ARG A 172 -1.86 14.34 1.06
C ARG A 172 -1.72 14.57 2.56
N ILE A 173 -2.13 13.60 3.40
CA ILE A 173 -1.95 13.65 4.85
C ILE A 173 -0.46 13.72 5.21
N ILE A 174 0.38 12.94 4.55
CA ILE A 174 1.83 12.94 4.80
C ILE A 174 2.44 14.28 4.37
N ARG A 175 2.09 14.80 3.19
CA ARG A 175 2.55 16.12 2.73
C ARG A 175 2.14 17.25 3.67
N LYS A 176 0.89 17.27 4.12
CA LYS A 176 0.39 18.26 5.09
C LYS A 176 1.17 18.23 6.39
N ASN A 177 1.65 17.06 6.79
CA ASN A 177 2.40 16.85 8.02
C ASN A 177 3.92 16.69 7.79
N ALA A 178 4.45 17.17 6.66
CA ALA A 178 5.84 17.00 6.29
C ALA A 178 6.81 17.49 7.37
N ALA A 179 6.51 18.62 8.01
CA ALA A 179 7.29 19.15 9.12
C ALA A 179 7.29 18.21 10.35
N LYS A 180 6.13 17.61 10.71
CA LYS A 180 6.02 16.59 11.77
C LYS A 180 6.90 15.39 11.46
N TYR A 181 6.92 14.97 10.20
CA TYR A 181 7.68 13.81 9.74
C TYR A 181 9.12 14.12 9.36
N ARG A 182 9.53 15.38 9.46
CA ARG A 182 10.90 15.87 9.16
C ARG A 182 11.34 15.53 7.73
N ILE A 183 10.43 15.66 6.77
CA ILE A 183 10.66 15.38 5.35
C ILE A 183 10.36 16.61 4.50
N SER A 184 10.86 16.62 3.25
CA SER A 184 10.38 17.53 2.21
C SER A 184 9.01 17.07 1.69
N GLU A 185 8.10 18.01 1.39
CA GLU A 185 6.81 17.71 0.79
C GLU A 185 6.92 16.98 -0.57
N GLY A 186 8.02 17.22 -1.30
CA GLY A 186 8.34 16.56 -2.58
C GLY A 186 9.07 15.21 -2.43
N CYS A 187 9.15 14.62 -1.23
CA CYS A 187 9.84 13.36 -0.99
C CYS A 187 8.91 12.29 -0.42
N VAL A 188 7.77 12.07 -1.10
CA VAL A 188 6.77 11.06 -0.70
C VAL A 188 6.63 10.02 -1.82
N ALA A 189 7.05 8.78 -1.55
CA ALA A 189 6.87 7.63 -2.44
C ALA A 189 5.61 6.84 -2.07
N PHE A 190 5.13 6.05 -3.03
CA PHE A 190 4.11 5.03 -2.82
C PHE A 190 4.65 3.69 -3.30
N ALA A 191 4.53 2.65 -2.48
CA ALA A 191 4.87 1.28 -2.85
C ALA A 191 3.62 0.40 -2.76
N GLY A 192 3.28 -0.23 -3.88
CA GLY A 192 2.14 -1.14 -3.96
C GLY A 192 2.55 -2.55 -4.34
N PHE A 193 2.01 -3.53 -3.60
CA PHE A 193 2.26 -4.96 -3.81
C PHE A 193 1.04 -5.60 -4.46
N SER A 194 1.20 -6.32 -5.59
CA SER A 194 0.09 -6.99 -6.25
C SER A 194 -1.09 -6.03 -6.48
N ASN A 195 -2.24 -6.28 -5.88
CA ASN A 195 -3.39 -5.37 -5.94
C ASN A 195 -3.06 -3.96 -5.44
N GLY A 196 -2.20 -3.80 -4.43
CA GLY A 196 -1.74 -2.48 -3.98
C GLY A 196 -0.99 -1.70 -5.07
N GLY A 197 -0.31 -2.38 -5.99
CA GLY A 197 0.26 -1.77 -7.20
C GLY A 197 -0.82 -1.25 -8.15
N LEU A 198 -1.89 -2.03 -8.32
CA LEU A 198 -3.04 -1.62 -9.15
C LEU A 198 -3.78 -0.42 -8.55
N THR A 199 -3.96 -0.37 -7.22
CA THR A 199 -4.60 0.79 -6.57
C THR A 199 -3.74 2.05 -6.69
N GLY A 200 -2.41 1.92 -6.59
CA GLY A 200 -1.47 3.01 -6.86
C GLY A 200 -1.57 3.56 -8.29
N GLU A 201 -1.76 2.68 -9.29
CA GLU A 201 -2.06 3.09 -10.67
C GLU A 201 -3.39 3.86 -10.77
N GLU A 202 -4.42 3.46 -10.04
CA GLU A 202 -5.70 4.18 -10.01
C GLU A 202 -5.57 5.55 -9.30
N CYS A 203 -4.73 5.64 -8.26
CA CYS A 203 -4.36 6.92 -7.65
C CYS A 203 -3.73 7.88 -8.67
N ILE A 204 -2.77 7.38 -9.44
CA ILE A 204 -2.10 8.17 -10.48
C ILE A 204 -3.09 8.55 -11.59
N ARG A 205 -3.89 7.60 -12.06
CA ARG A 205 -4.90 7.80 -13.12
C ARG A 205 -5.89 8.90 -12.81
N TYR A 206 -6.44 8.90 -11.58
CA TYR A 206 -7.56 9.79 -11.24
C TYR A 206 -7.15 11.04 -10.46
N TYR A 207 -6.01 11.02 -9.74
CA TYR A 207 -5.71 12.08 -8.77
C TYR A 207 -4.33 12.71 -8.91
N SER A 208 -3.60 12.42 -10.00
CA SER A 208 -2.31 13.06 -10.27
C SER A 208 -2.43 14.34 -11.11
N GLY A 209 -3.51 14.48 -11.87
CA GLY A 209 -3.76 15.61 -12.76
C GLY A 209 -4.73 16.64 -12.18
N LYS A 210 -5.67 17.10 -13.01
CA LYS A 210 -6.67 18.13 -12.64
C LYS A 210 -7.94 17.57 -12.02
N GLN A 211 -8.18 16.26 -12.19
CA GLN A 211 -9.37 15.62 -11.63
C GLN A 211 -9.36 15.71 -10.12
N LYS A 212 -10.54 15.98 -9.56
CA LYS A 212 -10.78 16.10 -8.13
C LYS A 212 -11.65 14.96 -7.64
N VAL A 213 -11.62 14.70 -6.35
CA VAL A 213 -12.49 13.71 -5.71
C VAL A 213 -13.98 13.99 -6.01
N THR A 214 -14.37 15.28 -6.03
CA THR A 214 -15.74 15.71 -6.35
C THR A 214 -16.18 15.43 -7.79
N ASP A 215 -15.26 15.22 -8.72
CA ASP A 215 -15.62 14.86 -10.10
C ASP A 215 -16.19 13.44 -10.19
N HIS A 216 -15.85 12.60 -9.21
CA HIS A 216 -16.31 11.21 -9.10
C HIS A 216 -17.37 11.00 -8.01
N PHE A 217 -17.35 11.83 -6.95
CA PHE A 217 -18.18 11.68 -5.75
C PHE A 217 -18.84 13.02 -5.39
N SER A 218 -20.04 13.26 -5.94
CA SER A 218 -20.75 14.55 -5.79
C SER A 218 -21.13 14.89 -4.35
N GLU A 219 -21.34 13.88 -3.50
CA GLU A 219 -21.74 14.07 -2.11
C GLU A 219 -20.53 14.34 -1.18
N TYR A 220 -19.32 14.09 -1.67
CA TYR A 220 -18.11 14.39 -0.92
C TYR A 220 -17.91 15.89 -0.75
N ARG A 221 -17.56 16.33 0.46
CA ARG A 221 -17.27 17.71 0.80
C ARG A 221 -15.76 17.90 0.94
N PRO A 222 -15.10 18.60 0.00
CA PRO A 222 -13.65 18.80 0.04
C PRO A 222 -13.19 19.54 1.29
N ASP A 223 -11.97 19.25 1.69
CA ASP A 223 -11.25 19.96 2.75
C ASP A 223 -9.87 20.44 2.25
N GLU A 224 -9.08 21.05 3.14
CA GLU A 224 -7.77 21.62 2.80
C GLU A 224 -6.76 20.64 2.24
N LEU A 225 -6.93 19.32 2.45
CA LEU A 225 -6.05 18.30 1.92
C LEU A 225 -6.25 18.09 0.41
N ASP A 226 -7.44 18.39 -0.10
CA ASP A 226 -7.75 18.22 -1.53
C ASP A 226 -7.01 19.21 -2.43
N ASP A 227 -6.47 20.30 -1.86
CA ASP A 227 -5.64 21.26 -2.58
C ASP A 227 -4.18 20.78 -2.74
N LEU A 228 -3.77 19.72 -2.03
CA LEU A 228 -2.42 19.16 -2.11
C LEU A 228 -2.31 18.10 -3.23
N PRO A 229 -1.11 17.95 -3.82
CA PRO A 229 -0.89 16.89 -4.81
C PRO A 229 -1.18 15.51 -4.26
N GLY A 230 -2.01 14.72 -4.96
CA GLY A 230 -2.37 13.35 -4.58
C GLY A 230 -1.43 12.29 -5.17
N ALA A 231 -0.65 12.62 -6.20
CA ALA A 231 0.32 11.68 -6.78
C ALA A 231 1.57 11.54 -5.91
N PRO A 232 2.20 10.35 -5.84
CA PRO A 232 3.51 10.20 -5.24
C PRO A 232 4.61 10.84 -6.10
N ASP A 233 5.75 11.16 -5.50
CA ASP A 233 6.92 11.67 -6.22
C ASP A 233 7.74 10.53 -6.86
N ALA A 234 7.59 9.31 -6.34
CA ALA A 234 8.11 8.07 -6.90
C ALA A 234 7.11 6.93 -6.66
N PHE A 235 6.89 6.11 -7.66
CA PHE A 235 6.02 4.94 -7.56
C PHE A 235 6.84 3.66 -7.60
N ILE A 236 6.65 2.79 -6.62
CA ILE A 236 7.30 1.47 -6.50
C ILE A 236 6.22 0.41 -6.69
N CYS A 237 6.23 -0.24 -7.83
CA CYS A 237 5.25 -1.26 -8.19
C CYS A 237 5.88 -2.66 -8.09
N VAL A 238 5.51 -3.39 -7.04
CA VAL A 238 6.02 -4.73 -6.77
C VAL A 238 4.98 -5.75 -7.20
N TYR A 239 5.26 -6.50 -8.26
CA TYR A 239 4.39 -7.50 -8.92
C TYR A 239 2.90 -7.10 -9.08
N GLY A 240 2.62 -5.83 -9.20
CA GLY A 240 1.27 -5.27 -9.40
C GLY A 240 1.16 -4.30 -10.57
N PRO A 241 1.80 -4.56 -11.74
CA PRO A 241 1.65 -3.69 -12.88
C PRO A 241 0.22 -3.72 -13.41
N ARG A 242 -0.20 -2.64 -14.01
CA ARG A 242 -1.48 -2.46 -14.67
C ARG A 242 -1.79 -3.59 -15.64
N TRP A 243 -3.06 -4.02 -15.70
CA TRP A 243 -3.50 -5.03 -16.65
C TRP A 243 -3.26 -4.60 -18.10
N ALA A 244 -2.79 -5.53 -18.93
CA ALA A 244 -2.66 -5.32 -20.36
C ALA A 244 -4.01 -4.87 -20.96
N GLY A 245 -4.00 -3.79 -21.76
CA GLY A 245 -5.19 -3.18 -22.33
C GLY A 245 -5.91 -2.18 -21.41
N ASN A 246 -5.48 -2.00 -20.17
CA ASN A 246 -6.00 -0.95 -19.29
C ASN A 246 -5.22 0.35 -19.51
N GLU A 247 -5.53 1.04 -20.62
CA GLU A 247 -4.83 2.26 -21.03
C GLU A 247 -5.11 3.45 -20.10
N ILE A 248 -4.14 4.35 -19.98
CA ILE A 248 -4.28 5.63 -19.29
C ILE A 248 -4.35 6.73 -20.34
N ASP A 249 -5.27 7.68 -20.19
CA ASP A 249 -5.23 8.93 -20.91
C ASP A 249 -4.22 9.88 -20.28
N TYR A 250 -3.03 9.96 -20.84
CA TYR A 250 -1.92 10.77 -20.32
C TYR A 250 -2.10 12.28 -20.54
N THR A 251 -3.21 12.75 -21.13
CA THR A 251 -3.43 14.19 -21.39
C THR A 251 -3.60 15.00 -20.11
N ASP A 252 -4.09 14.37 -19.06
CA ASP A 252 -4.33 15.00 -17.73
C ASP A 252 -3.74 14.20 -16.56
N VAL A 253 -2.75 13.36 -16.83
CA VAL A 253 -2.09 12.54 -15.81
C VAL A 253 -0.64 12.98 -15.66
N VAL A 254 -0.22 13.25 -14.43
CA VAL A 254 1.18 13.47 -14.06
C VAL A 254 1.74 12.16 -13.51
N TYR A 255 2.19 11.29 -14.41
CA TYR A 255 2.72 9.99 -14.04
C TYR A 255 4.13 10.15 -13.42
N PRO A 256 4.35 9.71 -12.17
CA PRO A 256 5.65 9.82 -11.52
C PRO A 256 6.67 8.86 -12.15
N PRO A 257 7.97 9.07 -11.92
CA PRO A 257 8.96 8.02 -12.16
C PRO A 257 8.57 6.72 -11.43
N VAL A 258 8.68 5.58 -12.10
CA VAL A 258 8.25 4.29 -11.57
C VAL A 258 9.35 3.25 -11.56
N PHE A 259 9.37 2.45 -10.50
CA PHE A 259 10.23 1.28 -10.33
C PHE A 259 9.35 0.02 -10.32
N PHE A 260 9.72 -0.97 -11.11
CA PHE A 260 9.05 -2.27 -11.14
C PHE A 260 9.96 -3.38 -10.62
N ALA A 261 9.39 -4.26 -9.77
CA ALA A 261 10.01 -5.51 -9.32
C ALA A 261 9.03 -6.67 -9.52
N VAL A 262 9.35 -7.61 -10.40
CA VAL A 262 8.46 -8.75 -10.73
C VAL A 262 9.29 -10.03 -10.87
N GLY A 263 8.76 -11.16 -10.37
CA GLY A 263 9.35 -12.48 -10.59
C GLY A 263 9.19 -12.96 -12.03
N MET A 264 10.13 -13.75 -12.53
CA MET A 264 10.02 -14.32 -13.88
C MET A 264 9.02 -15.48 -13.99
N GLU A 265 8.67 -16.09 -12.85
CA GLU A 265 7.62 -17.12 -12.75
C GLU A 265 6.27 -16.51 -12.31
N ASP A 266 6.18 -15.19 -12.33
CA ASP A 266 4.97 -14.45 -11.95
C ASP A 266 4.07 -14.23 -13.17
N THR A 267 2.78 -14.50 -13.01
CA THR A 267 1.77 -14.22 -14.05
C THR A 267 1.60 -12.73 -14.37
N ALA A 268 2.08 -11.84 -13.50
CA ALA A 268 2.10 -10.40 -13.73
C ALA A 268 3.16 -9.95 -14.76
N LEU A 269 4.06 -10.84 -15.19
CA LEU A 269 5.17 -10.51 -16.08
C LEU A 269 4.68 -10.01 -17.45
N ASP A 270 3.64 -10.59 -18.02
CA ASP A 270 3.06 -10.15 -19.30
C ASP A 270 2.45 -8.76 -19.17
N ASN A 271 1.78 -8.46 -18.05
CA ASN A 271 1.25 -7.15 -17.74
C ASN A 271 2.37 -6.11 -17.56
N LEU A 272 3.50 -6.50 -16.95
CA LEU A 272 4.68 -5.64 -16.81
C LEU A 272 5.23 -5.26 -18.20
N HIS A 273 5.39 -6.21 -19.11
CA HIS A 273 5.90 -5.92 -20.45
C HIS A 273 5.01 -4.92 -21.17
N TRP A 274 3.70 -5.13 -21.11
CA TRP A 274 2.73 -4.22 -21.72
C TRP A 274 2.78 -2.82 -21.11
N THR A 275 2.70 -2.74 -19.77
CA THR A 275 2.73 -1.47 -19.02
C THR A 275 4.02 -0.70 -19.29
N TYR A 276 5.16 -1.36 -19.24
CA TYR A 276 6.46 -0.74 -19.49
C TYR A 276 6.57 -0.15 -20.91
N GLN A 277 6.10 -0.88 -21.93
CA GLN A 277 6.09 -0.37 -23.30
C GLN A 277 5.16 0.84 -23.45
N ASP A 278 4.02 0.84 -22.78
CA ASP A 278 3.10 1.96 -22.81
C ASP A 278 3.70 3.21 -22.14
N LEU A 279 4.32 3.07 -20.98
CA LEU A 279 5.02 4.15 -20.29
C LEU A 279 6.17 4.75 -21.13
N LEU A 280 6.95 3.91 -21.80
CA LEU A 280 8.03 4.36 -22.68
C LEU A 280 7.52 5.20 -23.86
N LYS A 281 6.40 4.82 -24.48
CA LYS A 281 5.75 5.59 -25.56
C LYS A 281 5.39 7.01 -25.13
N HIS A 282 5.07 7.18 -23.85
CA HIS A 282 4.68 8.46 -23.27
C HIS A 282 5.83 9.19 -22.55
N GLY A 283 7.07 8.68 -22.68
CA GLY A 283 8.27 9.34 -22.13
C GLY A 283 8.37 9.26 -20.61
N ILE A 284 7.61 8.37 -19.97
CA ILE A 284 7.64 8.17 -18.51
C ILE A 284 8.93 7.46 -18.12
N LYS A 285 9.58 7.93 -17.04
CA LYS A 285 10.81 7.32 -16.51
C LYS A 285 10.44 6.04 -15.77
N ALA A 286 10.86 4.89 -16.28
CA ALA A 286 10.61 3.59 -15.66
C ALA A 286 11.91 2.80 -15.51
N GLU A 287 12.11 2.19 -14.34
CA GLU A 287 13.18 1.24 -14.03
C GLU A 287 12.56 -0.12 -13.78
N VAL A 288 13.06 -1.18 -14.42
CA VAL A 288 12.45 -2.52 -14.39
C VAL A 288 13.46 -3.56 -13.94
N HIS A 289 13.06 -4.36 -12.96
CA HIS A 289 13.84 -5.48 -12.44
C HIS A 289 12.99 -6.74 -12.46
N THR A 290 13.54 -7.81 -13.05
CA THR A 290 12.94 -9.14 -13.04
C THR A 290 13.84 -10.16 -12.36
N PHE A 291 13.26 -11.07 -11.60
CA PHE A 291 13.98 -12.00 -10.72
C PHE A 291 13.71 -13.44 -11.12
N THR A 292 14.77 -14.13 -11.58
CA THR A 292 14.68 -15.52 -12.07
C THR A 292 14.21 -16.48 -10.97
N GLY A 293 13.27 -17.34 -11.32
CA GLY A 293 12.74 -18.39 -10.45
C GLY A 293 11.78 -17.92 -9.37
N VAL A 294 11.40 -16.65 -9.39
CA VAL A 294 10.54 -16.03 -8.36
C VAL A 294 9.08 -16.00 -8.82
N PRO A 295 8.15 -16.65 -8.10
CA PRO A 295 6.71 -16.55 -8.36
C PRO A 295 6.08 -15.30 -7.73
N HIS A 296 4.76 -15.15 -7.89
CA HIS A 296 3.99 -14.05 -7.31
C HIS A 296 4.01 -14.01 -5.78
N GLY A 297 3.96 -12.81 -5.19
CA GLY A 297 3.66 -12.62 -3.77
C GLY A 297 4.83 -12.88 -2.82
N GLN A 298 6.08 -12.59 -3.22
CA GLN A 298 7.26 -12.91 -2.41
C GLN A 298 7.80 -11.77 -1.55
N ALA A 299 7.20 -10.59 -1.58
CA ALA A 299 7.60 -9.51 -0.67
C ALA A 299 7.13 -9.78 0.77
N GLY A 300 7.99 -9.52 1.74
CA GLY A 300 7.67 -9.65 3.16
C GLY A 300 7.55 -11.09 3.69
N VAL A 301 7.65 -12.12 2.85
CA VAL A 301 7.48 -13.52 3.29
C VAL A 301 8.58 -14.01 4.23
N HIS A 302 9.74 -13.36 4.23
CA HIS A 302 10.81 -13.68 5.18
C HIS A 302 10.41 -13.41 6.64
N LEU A 303 9.45 -12.54 6.90
CA LEU A 303 8.85 -12.38 8.23
C LEU A 303 8.14 -13.67 8.69
N LEU A 304 7.60 -14.43 7.75
CA LEU A 304 6.95 -15.72 8.00
C LEU A 304 7.96 -16.88 8.06
N GLY A 305 9.27 -16.59 8.04
CA GLY A 305 10.33 -17.59 8.03
C GLY A 305 10.55 -18.26 6.67
N ASN A 306 9.98 -17.72 5.61
CA ASN A 306 10.18 -18.23 4.26
C ASN A 306 11.32 -17.47 3.56
N TYR A 307 12.39 -18.19 3.22
CA TYR A 307 13.59 -17.67 2.54
C TYR A 307 13.84 -18.39 1.21
N GLU A 308 12.81 -18.91 0.59
CA GLU A 308 12.92 -19.72 -0.64
C GLU A 308 13.48 -18.89 -1.81
N TYR A 309 13.17 -17.58 -1.84
CA TYR A 309 13.56 -16.68 -2.93
C TYR A 309 14.38 -15.48 -2.44
N PRO A 310 15.57 -15.69 -1.86
CA PRO A 310 16.36 -14.59 -1.29
C PRO A 310 16.85 -13.58 -2.33
N ASN A 311 16.92 -13.97 -3.61
CA ASN A 311 17.23 -13.05 -4.70
C ASN A 311 16.15 -11.99 -4.92
N PHE A 312 14.90 -12.24 -4.52
CA PHE A 312 13.85 -11.25 -4.64
C PHE A 312 14.05 -10.08 -3.66
N GLU A 313 14.64 -10.31 -2.48
CA GLU A 313 14.90 -9.25 -1.50
C GLU A 313 15.79 -8.12 -2.04
N LEU A 314 16.52 -8.36 -3.14
CA LEU A 314 17.31 -7.34 -3.81
C LEU A 314 16.47 -6.17 -4.35
N TRP A 315 15.15 -6.34 -4.50
CA TRP A 315 14.30 -5.23 -4.90
C TRP A 315 14.36 -4.05 -3.92
N LEU A 316 14.53 -4.29 -2.61
CA LEU A 316 14.60 -3.26 -1.57
C LEU A 316 15.75 -2.28 -1.77
N PRO A 317 17.04 -2.70 -1.82
CA PRO A 317 18.14 -1.77 -2.05
C PRO A 317 18.11 -1.12 -3.44
N LEU A 318 17.52 -1.77 -4.44
CA LEU A 318 17.34 -1.19 -5.78
C LEU A 318 16.28 -0.09 -5.74
N ALA A 319 15.16 -0.30 -5.06
CA ALA A 319 14.13 0.72 -4.85
C ALA A 319 14.65 1.91 -4.02
N ASP A 320 15.47 1.66 -2.97
CA ASP A 320 16.13 2.74 -2.22
C ASP A 320 17.03 3.58 -3.15
N ALA A 321 17.86 2.95 -3.94
CA ALA A 321 18.73 3.64 -4.89
C ALA A 321 17.92 4.45 -5.94
N PHE A 322 16.80 3.91 -6.41
CA PHE A 322 15.88 4.60 -7.30
C PHE A 322 15.27 5.84 -6.64
N MET A 323 14.65 5.69 -5.45
CA MET A 323 14.02 6.81 -4.73
C MET A 323 15.02 7.91 -4.40
N GLN A 324 16.23 7.57 -3.95
CA GLN A 324 17.27 8.57 -3.67
C GLN A 324 17.65 9.39 -4.90
N ARG A 325 17.65 8.80 -6.11
CA ARG A 325 17.90 9.57 -7.34
C ARG A 325 16.77 10.55 -7.64
N ILE A 326 15.54 10.17 -7.37
CA ILE A 326 14.37 11.04 -7.59
C ILE A 326 14.36 12.16 -6.55
N PHE A 327 14.45 11.85 -5.27
CA PHE A 327 14.35 12.82 -4.17
C PHE A 327 15.47 13.86 -4.15
N ARG A 328 16.68 13.52 -4.64
CA ARG A 328 17.77 14.50 -4.78
C ARG A 328 17.55 15.54 -5.87
N GLN A 329 16.57 15.35 -6.72
CA GLN A 329 16.24 16.27 -7.83
C GLN A 329 15.11 17.23 -7.45
N MET A 330 14.47 17.00 -6.29
CA MET A 330 13.40 17.81 -5.70
C MET A 330 13.99 18.89 -4.78
#